data_eec4d9985191d27e568e84fcd4e1e26e
#
_entry.id   eec4d9985191d27e568e84fcd4e1e26e
#
_cell.length_a   1.000
_cell.length_b   1.000
_cell.length_c   1.000
_cell.angle_alpha   90.00
_cell.angle_beta   90.00
_cell.angle_gamma   90.00
#
_symmetry.space_group_name_H-M   'P 1'
#
loop_
_entity.id
_entity.type
_entity.pdbx_description
1 polymer ?
#
loop_
_entity_poly.entity_id
_entity_poly.type
_entity_poly.pdbx_seq_one_letter_code
_entity_poly.pdbx_strand_id
1 'polypeptide(L)'
;MMEVFDTPESTNHVAQLLSFARAYADIVMRPEYLSLARLIIGEAQRFPDVGRAYQASGPDRVLDRLITFMEAQKACGALQFDDAELAAQDFWGLILSAPRNRALHEPDNLPSAAQTARYVENGVRVFLKAYGVNSAQDLEDLAKLLNR
;
A
#
# COMPACT_ATOMS: atom_id res chain seq x y z
N MET A 1 3.43 11.59 -1.18
CA MET A 1 3.42 10.10 -1.13
C MET A 1 4.75 9.49 -1.58
N MET A 2 5.39 10.07 -2.58
CA MET A 2 6.70 9.58 -3.07
C MET A 2 7.85 9.79 -2.09
N GLU A 3 7.74 10.76 -1.19
CA GLU A 3 8.79 11.13 -0.22
C GLU A 3 8.92 10.18 0.98
N VAL A 4 7.94 9.30 1.22
CA VAL A 4 7.93 8.42 2.40
C VAL A 4 9.11 7.43 2.40
N PHE A 5 9.59 7.05 1.21
CA PHE A 5 10.75 6.17 1.07
C PHE A 5 12.07 6.92 0.89
N ASP A 6 12.00 8.25 0.69
CA ASP A 6 13.16 9.09 0.43
C ASP A 6 13.72 9.77 1.71
N THR A 7 13.06 9.57 2.87
CA THR A 7 13.51 10.19 4.11
C THR A 7 14.66 9.39 4.76
N PRO A 8 15.84 10.00 4.91
CA PRO A 8 17.03 9.34 5.48
C PRO A 8 16.90 8.96 6.97
N GLU A 9 15.88 9.45 7.65
CA GLU A 9 15.77 9.34 9.10
C GLU A 9 15.09 8.07 9.60
N SER A 10 14.44 7.30 8.73
CA SER A 10 13.80 6.03 9.10
C SER A 10 14.58 4.86 8.54
N THR A 11 15.54 4.35 9.32
CA THR A 11 16.25 3.10 9.02
C THR A 11 15.39 1.86 9.28
N ASN A 12 14.19 2.02 9.86
CA ASN A 12 13.31 0.92 10.24
C ASN A 12 12.27 0.66 9.13
N HIS A 13 12.41 -0.49 8.46
CA HIS A 13 11.49 -0.92 7.40
C HIS A 13 10.03 -1.06 7.90
N VAL A 14 9.80 -1.44 9.14
CA VAL A 14 8.45 -1.55 9.72
C VAL A 14 7.76 -0.19 9.75
N ALA A 15 8.46 0.83 10.22
CA ALA A 15 7.94 2.21 10.26
C ALA A 15 7.69 2.76 8.85
N GLN A 16 8.58 2.45 7.90
CA GLN A 16 8.42 2.88 6.50
C GLN A 16 7.22 2.23 5.84
N LEU A 17 7.00 0.93 6.03
CA LEU A 17 5.84 0.20 5.52
C LEU A 17 4.54 0.76 6.08
N LEU A 18 4.49 0.99 7.39
CA LEU A 18 3.30 1.56 8.04
C LEU A 18 3.00 2.98 7.56
N SER A 19 4.03 3.83 7.47
CA SER A 19 3.89 5.20 6.98
C SER A 19 3.40 5.27 5.54
N PHE A 20 3.97 4.44 4.67
CA PHE A 20 3.50 4.33 3.28
C PHE A 20 2.04 3.88 3.22
N ALA A 21 1.68 2.82 3.94
CA ALA A 21 0.34 2.27 3.92
C ALA A 21 -0.71 3.28 4.38
N ARG A 22 -0.41 4.04 5.44
CA ARG A 22 -1.27 5.12 5.94
C ARG A 22 -1.42 6.26 4.94
N ALA A 23 -0.30 6.75 4.41
CA ALA A 23 -0.31 7.84 3.42
C ALA A 23 -1.05 7.44 2.14
N TYR A 24 -0.82 6.23 1.67
CA TYR A 24 -1.52 5.69 0.51
C TYR A 24 -3.04 5.62 0.76
N ALA A 25 -3.46 5.06 1.90
CA ALA A 25 -4.88 4.98 2.26
C ALA A 25 -5.53 6.36 2.34
N ASP A 26 -4.86 7.33 2.96
CA ASP A 26 -5.36 8.71 3.10
C ASP A 26 -5.63 9.38 1.74
N ILE A 27 -4.85 9.03 0.72
CA ILE A 27 -5.02 9.61 -0.62
C ILE A 27 -6.09 8.87 -1.41
N VAL A 28 -5.95 7.55 -1.56
CA VAL A 28 -6.79 6.79 -2.51
C VAL A 28 -8.21 6.54 -2.02
N MET A 29 -8.46 6.71 -0.72
CA MET A 29 -9.80 6.62 -0.13
C MET A 29 -10.55 7.97 -0.10
N ARG A 30 -9.95 9.05 -0.58
CA ARG A 30 -10.65 10.32 -0.72
C ARG A 30 -11.80 10.20 -1.73
N PRO A 31 -12.97 10.81 -1.46
CA PRO A 31 -14.11 10.73 -2.36
C PRO A 31 -13.80 11.16 -3.80
N GLU A 32 -12.99 12.19 -3.99
CA GLU A 32 -12.58 12.67 -5.31
C GLU A 32 -11.70 11.67 -6.07
N TYR A 33 -10.80 10.95 -5.37
CA TYR A 33 -9.99 9.89 -5.97
C TYR A 33 -10.82 8.66 -6.34
N LEU A 34 -11.75 8.27 -5.48
CA LEU A 34 -12.68 7.17 -5.75
C LEU A 34 -13.60 7.50 -6.92
N SER A 35 -14.09 8.75 -7.01
CA SER A 35 -14.91 9.21 -8.14
C SER A 35 -14.14 9.17 -9.45
N LEU A 36 -12.88 9.63 -9.45
CA LEU A 36 -12.02 9.56 -10.62
C LEU A 36 -11.77 8.10 -11.03
N ALA A 37 -11.46 7.22 -10.10
CA ALA A 37 -11.24 5.81 -10.38
C ALA A 37 -12.47 5.15 -11.00
N ARG A 38 -13.67 5.42 -10.48
CA ARG A 38 -14.93 4.92 -11.07
C ARG A 38 -15.13 5.41 -12.50
N LEU A 39 -14.85 6.69 -12.75
CA LEU A 39 -14.96 7.27 -14.09
C LEU A 39 -14.00 6.57 -15.07
N ILE A 40 -12.75 6.41 -14.69
CA ILE A 40 -11.72 5.74 -15.52
C ILE A 40 -12.11 4.29 -15.80
N ILE A 41 -12.53 3.54 -14.78
CA ILE A 41 -12.97 2.15 -14.93
C ILE A 41 -14.18 2.07 -15.88
N GLY A 42 -15.16 2.95 -15.70
CA GLY A 42 -16.36 2.97 -16.54
C GLY A 42 -16.08 3.29 -18.01
N GLU A 43 -15.09 4.11 -18.29
CA GLU A 43 -14.72 4.53 -19.64
C GLU A 43 -13.64 3.65 -20.30
N ALA A 44 -12.94 2.81 -19.53
CA ALA A 44 -11.77 2.06 -20.01
C ALA A 44 -12.07 1.15 -21.19
N GLN A 45 -13.26 0.53 -21.23
CA GLN A 45 -13.65 -0.34 -22.35
C GLN A 45 -13.87 0.47 -23.64
N ARG A 46 -14.49 1.64 -23.51
CA ARG A 46 -14.78 2.53 -24.64
C ARG A 46 -13.55 3.32 -25.09
N PHE A 47 -12.73 3.73 -24.14
CA PHE A 47 -11.51 4.52 -24.36
C PHE A 47 -10.31 3.87 -23.66
N PRO A 48 -9.74 2.79 -24.23
CA PRO A 48 -8.64 2.04 -23.59
C PRO A 48 -7.42 2.90 -23.27
N ASP A 49 -7.14 3.95 -24.05
CA ASP A 49 -6.01 4.86 -23.81
C ASP A 49 -6.15 5.66 -22.50
N VAL A 50 -7.38 5.95 -22.09
CA VAL A 50 -7.64 6.63 -20.81
C VAL A 50 -7.23 5.74 -19.64
N GLY A 51 -7.59 4.47 -19.68
CA GLY A 51 -7.20 3.47 -18.68
C GLY A 51 -5.68 3.29 -18.63
N ARG A 52 -5.04 3.17 -19.80
CA ARG A 52 -3.57 3.04 -19.87
C ARG A 52 -2.85 4.27 -19.31
N ALA A 53 -3.31 5.47 -19.66
CA ALA A 53 -2.73 6.71 -19.15
C ALA A 53 -2.86 6.83 -17.62
N TYR A 54 -4.01 6.47 -17.08
CA TYR A 54 -4.23 6.44 -15.62
C TYR A 54 -3.27 5.43 -14.95
N GLN A 55 -3.20 4.22 -15.48
CA GLN A 55 -2.33 3.16 -14.95
C GLN A 55 -0.86 3.62 -14.92
N ALA A 56 -0.37 4.15 -16.03
CA ALA A 56 1.01 4.61 -16.16
C ALA A 56 1.33 5.83 -15.27
N SER A 57 0.37 6.73 -15.04
CA SER A 57 0.62 7.97 -14.27
C SER A 57 0.60 7.78 -12.76
N GLY A 58 -0.05 6.76 -12.25
CA GLY A 58 -0.22 6.52 -10.82
C GLY A 58 0.18 5.11 -10.39
N PRO A 59 -0.67 4.09 -10.61
CA PRO A 59 -0.43 2.74 -10.11
C PRO A 59 0.93 2.14 -10.46
N ASP A 60 1.38 2.26 -11.72
CA ASP A 60 2.68 1.73 -12.14
C ASP A 60 3.84 2.40 -11.41
N ARG A 61 3.75 3.70 -11.17
CA ARG A 61 4.78 4.44 -10.42
C ARG A 61 4.83 4.02 -8.95
N VAL A 62 3.68 3.78 -8.35
CA VAL A 62 3.61 3.27 -6.97
C VAL A 62 4.24 1.88 -6.89
N LEU A 63 3.92 1.01 -7.84
CA LEU A 63 4.48 -0.33 -7.90
C LEU A 63 6.01 -0.30 -8.06
N ASP A 64 6.53 0.50 -8.98
CA ASP A 64 7.99 0.65 -9.18
C ASP A 64 8.70 1.09 -7.89
N ARG A 65 8.11 2.02 -7.14
CA ARG A 65 8.65 2.47 -5.85
C ARG A 65 8.63 1.36 -4.81
N LEU A 66 7.56 0.60 -4.75
CA LEU A 66 7.45 -0.55 -3.84
C LEU A 66 8.48 -1.63 -4.19
N ILE A 67 8.67 -1.93 -5.47
CA ILE A 67 9.67 -2.90 -5.92
C ILE A 67 11.06 -2.46 -5.50
N THR A 68 11.42 -1.20 -5.76
CA THR A 68 12.72 -0.64 -5.35
C THR A 68 12.93 -0.74 -3.84
N PHE A 69 11.90 -0.42 -3.06
CA PHE A 69 11.93 -0.56 -1.60
C PHE A 69 12.13 -2.02 -1.19
N MET A 70 11.39 -2.96 -1.77
CA MET A 70 11.52 -4.39 -1.46
C MET A 70 12.92 -4.90 -1.74
N GLU A 71 13.50 -4.56 -2.89
CA GLU A 71 14.86 -4.96 -3.26
C GLU A 71 15.91 -4.42 -2.27
N ALA A 72 15.77 -3.16 -1.86
CA ALA A 72 16.65 -2.56 -0.86
C ALA A 72 16.55 -3.27 0.49
N GLN A 73 15.35 -3.64 0.93
CA GLN A 73 15.14 -4.35 2.19
C GLN A 73 15.65 -5.79 2.14
N LYS A 74 15.56 -6.45 0.99
CA LYS A 74 16.20 -7.77 0.80
C LYS A 74 17.72 -7.64 0.86
N ALA A 75 18.30 -6.65 0.20
CA ALA A 75 19.74 -6.43 0.17
C ALA A 75 20.32 -6.18 1.57
N CYS A 76 19.61 -5.48 2.46
CA CYS A 76 20.05 -5.25 3.84
C CYS A 76 19.64 -6.37 4.83
N GLY A 77 18.96 -7.42 4.36
CA GLY A 77 18.58 -8.57 5.18
C GLY A 77 17.32 -8.38 6.03
N ALA A 78 16.53 -7.35 5.80
CA ALA A 78 15.30 -7.10 6.55
C ALA A 78 14.10 -7.93 6.06
N LEU A 79 13.99 -8.13 4.75
CA LEU A 79 12.94 -8.93 4.11
C LEU A 79 13.52 -10.08 3.29
N GLN A 80 12.72 -11.12 3.11
CA GLN A 80 13.08 -12.29 2.29
C GLN A 80 11.93 -12.61 1.32
N PHE A 81 12.28 -12.82 0.06
CA PHE A 81 11.36 -13.20 -1.02
C PHE A 81 12.19 -13.64 -2.25
N ASP A 82 11.54 -14.31 -3.19
CA ASP A 82 12.16 -14.71 -4.47
C ASP A 82 11.91 -13.67 -5.57
N ASP A 83 10.75 -13.04 -5.56
CA ASP A 83 10.27 -12.12 -6.59
C ASP A 83 9.84 -10.79 -5.95
N ALA A 84 10.56 -9.71 -6.26
CA ALA A 84 10.31 -8.38 -5.69
C ALA A 84 8.98 -7.79 -6.16
N GLU A 85 8.58 -8.05 -7.41
CA GLU A 85 7.29 -7.59 -7.94
C GLU A 85 6.13 -8.24 -7.19
N LEU A 86 6.18 -9.55 -6.99
CA LEU A 86 5.15 -10.27 -6.24
C LEU A 86 5.10 -9.84 -4.77
N ALA A 87 6.25 -9.65 -4.13
CA ALA A 87 6.29 -9.12 -2.77
C ALA A 87 5.65 -7.73 -2.66
N ALA A 88 5.93 -6.85 -3.62
CA ALA A 88 5.34 -5.52 -3.68
C ALA A 88 3.83 -5.58 -3.92
N GLN A 89 3.36 -6.44 -4.82
CA GLN A 89 1.94 -6.64 -5.11
C GLN A 89 1.20 -7.24 -3.90
N ASP A 90 1.81 -8.19 -3.20
CA ASP A 90 1.24 -8.79 -2.00
C ASP A 90 1.06 -7.74 -0.89
N PHE A 91 2.10 -6.92 -0.65
CA PHE A 91 1.98 -5.82 0.30
C PHE A 91 0.86 -4.85 -0.07
N TRP A 92 0.84 -4.40 -1.31
CA TRP A 92 -0.14 -3.45 -1.80
C TRP A 92 -1.57 -3.99 -1.71
N GLY A 93 -1.78 -5.25 -2.09
CA GLY A 93 -3.08 -5.91 -2.01
C GLY A 93 -3.57 -6.11 -0.57
N LEU A 94 -2.67 -6.45 0.35
CA LEU A 94 -3.02 -6.72 1.75
C LEU A 94 -3.53 -5.49 2.50
N ILE A 95 -3.01 -4.30 2.19
CA ILE A 95 -3.31 -3.12 3.01
C ILE A 95 -4.69 -2.51 2.77
N LEU A 96 -5.23 -2.58 1.55
CA LEU A 96 -6.42 -1.79 1.25
C LEU A 96 -7.36 -2.37 0.19
N SER A 97 -7.07 -3.52 -0.42
CA SER A 97 -7.85 -3.98 -1.57
C SER A 97 -9.34 -4.18 -1.26
N ALA A 98 -9.68 -4.79 -0.13
CA ALA A 98 -11.06 -5.06 0.24
C ALA A 98 -11.87 -3.79 0.52
N PRO A 99 -11.43 -2.87 1.42
CA PRO A 99 -12.19 -1.66 1.70
C PRO A 99 -12.25 -0.72 0.48
N ARG A 100 -11.18 -0.65 -0.32
CA ARG A 100 -11.19 0.18 -1.52
C ARG A 100 -12.13 -0.35 -2.58
N ASN A 101 -12.15 -1.67 -2.81
CA ASN A 101 -13.07 -2.29 -3.74
C ASN A 101 -14.53 -2.01 -3.36
N ARG A 102 -14.86 -2.16 -2.07
CA ARG A 102 -16.20 -1.83 -1.58
C ARG A 102 -16.53 -0.34 -1.77
N ALA A 103 -15.61 0.55 -1.44
CA ALA A 103 -15.80 1.99 -1.59
C ALA A 103 -16.04 2.42 -3.06
N LEU A 104 -15.42 1.73 -4.02
CA LEU A 104 -15.67 1.97 -5.43
C LEU A 104 -17.10 1.61 -5.85
N HIS A 105 -17.70 0.59 -5.24
CA HIS A 105 -19.04 0.10 -5.58
C HIS A 105 -20.15 0.72 -4.73
N GLU A 106 -19.83 1.16 -3.51
CA GLU A 106 -20.79 1.71 -2.55
C GLU A 106 -20.36 3.14 -2.15
N PRO A 107 -20.56 4.15 -3.04
CA PRO A 107 -20.06 5.51 -2.79
C PRO A 107 -20.75 6.23 -1.63
N ASP A 108 -21.92 5.79 -1.24
CA ASP A 108 -22.71 6.28 -0.10
C ASP A 108 -22.43 5.55 1.21
N ASN A 109 -21.56 4.55 1.18
CA ASN A 109 -21.22 3.73 2.35
C ASN A 109 -19.69 3.57 2.46
N LEU A 110 -18.98 4.69 2.59
CA LEU A 110 -17.52 4.69 2.71
C LEU A 110 -17.10 4.21 4.11
N PRO A 111 -16.00 3.46 4.23
CA PRO A 111 -15.49 3.05 5.53
C PRO A 111 -15.04 4.25 6.35
N SER A 112 -15.19 4.17 7.66
CA SER A 112 -14.66 5.18 8.59
C SER A 112 -13.11 5.13 8.59
N ALA A 113 -12.50 6.20 9.13
CA ALA A 113 -11.05 6.23 9.33
C ALA A 113 -10.56 5.06 10.19
N ALA A 114 -11.30 4.71 11.24
CA ALA A 114 -10.98 3.57 12.11
C ALA A 114 -11.07 2.22 11.38
N GLN A 115 -12.08 2.04 10.53
CA GLN A 115 -12.22 0.83 9.71
C GLN A 115 -11.08 0.71 8.71
N THR A 116 -10.71 1.79 8.03
CA THR A 116 -9.59 1.82 7.10
C THR A 116 -8.27 1.51 7.81
N ALA A 117 -8.02 2.13 8.97
CA ALA A 117 -6.83 1.88 9.78
C ALA A 117 -6.71 0.41 10.18
N ARG A 118 -7.83 -0.23 10.54
CA ARG A 118 -7.85 -1.66 10.89
C ARG A 118 -7.34 -2.54 9.75
N TYR A 119 -7.75 -2.27 8.52
CA TYR A 119 -7.26 -3.02 7.34
C TYR A 119 -5.79 -2.75 7.05
N VAL A 120 -5.39 -1.48 7.08
CA VAL A 120 -4.00 -1.06 6.85
C VAL A 120 -3.05 -1.73 7.84
N GLU A 121 -3.34 -1.64 9.12
CA GLU A 121 -2.52 -2.21 10.20
C GLU A 121 -2.45 -3.73 10.11
N ASN A 122 -3.57 -4.38 9.82
CA ASN A 122 -3.59 -5.82 9.62
C ASN A 122 -2.78 -6.24 8.39
N GLY A 123 -2.89 -5.50 7.29
CA GLY A 123 -2.13 -5.78 6.06
C GLY A 123 -0.63 -5.71 6.29
N VAL A 124 -0.15 -4.69 6.99
CA VAL A 124 1.26 -4.56 7.37
C VAL A 124 1.70 -5.73 8.25
N ARG A 125 0.87 -6.09 9.24
CA ARG A 125 1.15 -7.24 10.14
C ARG A 125 1.29 -8.55 9.38
N VAL A 126 0.35 -8.85 8.50
CA VAL A 126 0.36 -10.09 7.70
C VAL A 126 1.56 -10.12 6.77
N PHE A 127 1.87 -9.00 6.13
CA PHE A 127 3.04 -8.89 5.25
C PHE A 127 4.35 -9.18 6.02
N LEU A 128 4.53 -8.59 7.19
CA LEU A 128 5.73 -8.80 8.01
C LEU A 128 5.85 -10.25 8.50
N LYS A 129 4.73 -10.91 8.82
CA LYS A 129 4.73 -12.35 9.16
C LYS A 129 5.22 -13.20 8.02
N ALA A 130 4.85 -12.87 6.79
CA ALA A 130 5.21 -13.67 5.61
C ALA A 130 6.63 -13.36 5.11
N TYR A 131 7.03 -12.09 5.12
CA TYR A 131 8.23 -11.62 4.43
C TYR A 131 9.36 -11.14 5.34
N GLY A 132 9.10 -10.86 6.60
CA GLY A 132 10.13 -10.43 7.55
C GLY A 132 11.15 -11.54 7.85
N VAL A 133 12.44 -11.23 7.75
CA VAL A 133 13.51 -12.17 8.15
C VAL A 133 13.46 -12.44 9.65
N ASN A 134 13.25 -11.39 10.45
CA ASN A 134 13.01 -11.47 11.89
C ASN A 134 11.58 -11.02 12.21
N SER A 135 10.61 -11.83 11.80
CA SER A 135 9.20 -11.47 11.89
C SER A 135 8.72 -11.24 13.34
N ALA A 136 9.27 -11.95 14.32
CA ALA A 136 8.94 -11.75 15.72
C ALA A 136 9.32 -10.33 16.20
N GLN A 137 10.51 -9.87 15.87
CA GLN A 137 10.96 -8.52 16.20
C GLN A 137 10.15 -7.46 15.42
N ASP A 138 9.90 -7.70 14.14
CA ASP A 138 9.09 -6.80 13.29
C ASP A 138 7.70 -6.57 13.88
N LEU A 139 7.07 -7.64 14.39
CA LEU A 139 5.73 -7.53 15.02
C LEU A 139 5.76 -6.78 16.36
N GLU A 140 6.82 -6.93 17.15
CA GLU A 140 7.02 -6.13 18.35
C GLU A 140 7.22 -4.64 18.01
N ASP A 141 8.01 -4.34 17.00
CA ASP A 141 8.25 -2.98 16.54
C ASP A 141 6.96 -2.34 16.01
N LEU A 142 6.16 -3.11 15.25
CA LEU A 142 4.85 -2.65 14.77
C LEU A 142 3.92 -2.35 15.96
N ALA A 143 3.83 -3.23 16.94
CA ALA A 143 2.99 -3.03 18.12
C ALA A 143 3.36 -1.74 18.87
N LYS A 144 4.65 -1.42 19.00
CA LYS A 144 5.12 -0.18 19.62
C LYS A 144 4.70 1.06 18.83
N LEU A 145 4.71 1.00 17.50
CA LEU A 145 4.27 2.09 16.63
C LEU A 145 2.75 2.32 16.70
N LEU A 146 1.98 1.25 16.83
CA LEU A 146 0.51 1.31 16.90
C LEU A 146 0.01 1.82 18.25
N ASN A 147 0.78 1.69 19.32
CA ASN A 147 0.45 2.12 20.68
C ASN A 147 0.87 3.58 21.00
N ARG A 148 1.36 4.31 20.03
CA ARG A 148 1.69 5.73 20.10
C ARG A 148 0.53 6.57 19.57
#